data_d7c903c00d95991af6a239a41b6f4d25
#
_entry.id   d7c903c00d95991af6a239a41b6f4d25
#
_cell.length_a   1.000
_cell.length_b   1.000
_cell.length_c   1.000
_cell.angle_alpha   90.00
_cell.angle_beta   90.00
_cell.angle_gamma   90.00
#
_symmetry.space_group_name_H-M   'P 1'
#
loop_
_entity.id
_entity.type
_entity.pdbx_description
1 polymer ?
#
loop_
_entity_poly.entity_id
_entity_poly.type
_entity_poly.pdbx_seq_one_letter_code
_entity_poly.pdbx_strand_id
1 'polypeptide(L)'
;MKKVQIEFDELPFPTLERFGLTREMIEDLPMRVLDDICDGRHSPVLPVRVTDEHGGQIESRSRFAFIRMDNGQVDVVFYPALKSSPLERYDEAQQKQLLDGKAIVADVEMADGRSSKAFVQIDTETNQVMSAWVRWR
;
A
#
# COMPACT_ATOMS: atom_id res chain seq x y z
N MET A 1 23.56 -1.41 7.24
CA MET A 1 22.21 -1.93 7.41
C MET A 1 21.53 -2.11 6.07
N LYS A 2 20.90 -3.23 5.91
CA LYS A 2 20.35 -3.58 4.64
C LYS A 2 18.90 -3.15 4.52
N LYS A 3 18.61 -2.27 3.58
CA LYS A 3 17.24 -1.93 3.27
C LYS A 3 16.64 -3.01 2.39
N VAL A 4 15.36 -3.27 2.58
CA VAL A 4 14.63 -4.14 1.67
C VAL A 4 14.38 -3.33 0.42
N GLN A 5 15.22 -3.52 -0.58
CA GLN A 5 15.07 -2.79 -1.82
C GLN A 5 14.33 -3.62 -2.84
N ILE A 6 13.44 -2.96 -3.53
CA ILE A 6 12.70 -3.52 -4.65
C ILE A 6 13.27 -2.86 -5.90
N GLU A 7 13.69 -3.67 -6.86
CA GLU A 7 14.19 -3.14 -8.11
C GLU A 7 13.02 -2.63 -8.96
N PHE A 8 13.27 -1.57 -9.73
CA PHE A 8 12.22 -0.97 -10.54
C PHE A 8 11.57 -2.00 -11.47
N ASP A 9 12.37 -2.87 -12.06
CA ASP A 9 11.86 -3.89 -12.98
C ASP A 9 11.03 -4.98 -12.29
N GLU A 10 11.09 -5.06 -10.97
CA GLU A 10 10.28 -6.01 -10.20
C GLU A 10 8.86 -5.49 -9.93
N LEU A 11 8.58 -4.23 -10.22
CA LEU A 11 7.29 -3.65 -9.93
C LEU A 11 6.20 -4.33 -10.76
N PRO A 12 4.99 -4.51 -10.18
CA PRO A 12 3.91 -5.24 -10.87
C PRO A 12 3.18 -4.34 -11.87
N PHE A 13 3.87 -3.99 -12.96
CA PHE A 13 3.31 -3.07 -13.96
C PHE A 13 1.99 -3.53 -14.55
N PRO A 14 1.79 -4.84 -14.85
CA PRO A 14 0.48 -5.26 -15.35
C PRO A 14 -0.66 -4.96 -14.39
N THR A 15 -0.42 -5.14 -13.08
CA THR A 15 -1.42 -4.81 -12.07
C THR A 15 -1.61 -3.30 -11.96
N LEU A 16 -0.52 -2.54 -11.97
CA LEU A 16 -0.60 -1.08 -11.89
C LEU A 16 -1.37 -0.50 -13.07
N GLU A 17 -1.17 -1.04 -14.27
CA GLU A 17 -1.88 -0.57 -15.45
C GLU A 17 -3.39 -0.75 -15.33
N ARG A 18 -3.84 -1.80 -14.66
CA ARG A 18 -5.27 -2.00 -14.42
C ARG A 18 -5.88 -0.86 -13.63
N PHE A 19 -5.07 -0.20 -12.81
CA PHE A 19 -5.52 0.92 -11.99
C PHE A 19 -5.15 2.26 -12.61
N GLY A 20 -4.76 2.26 -13.87
CA GLY A 20 -4.45 3.48 -14.59
C GLY A 20 -3.06 4.04 -14.33
N LEU A 21 -2.20 3.27 -13.69
CA LEU A 21 -0.83 3.69 -13.40
C LEU A 21 0.11 3.03 -14.40
N THR A 22 0.45 3.77 -15.44
CA THR A 22 1.34 3.24 -16.48
C THR A 22 2.79 3.30 -16.02
N ARG A 23 3.63 2.53 -16.69
CA ARG A 23 5.07 2.57 -16.43
C ARG A 23 5.63 3.97 -16.56
N GLU A 24 5.20 4.71 -17.58
CA GLU A 24 5.65 6.07 -17.78
C GLU A 24 5.30 6.99 -16.62
N MET A 25 4.11 6.85 -16.08
CA MET A 25 3.68 7.64 -14.92
C MET A 25 4.57 7.36 -13.71
N ILE A 26 4.93 6.10 -13.51
CA ILE A 26 5.80 5.72 -12.39
C ILE A 26 7.21 6.26 -12.63
N GLU A 27 7.72 6.14 -13.86
CA GLU A 27 9.05 6.65 -14.19
C GLU A 27 9.16 8.16 -14.02
N ASP A 28 8.07 8.88 -14.23
CA ASP A 28 8.04 10.33 -14.12
C ASP A 28 7.93 10.84 -12.68
N LEU A 29 7.75 9.95 -11.72
CA LEU A 29 7.70 10.36 -10.32
C LEU A 29 9.06 10.93 -9.89
N PRO A 30 9.06 11.91 -8.96
CA PRO A 30 10.31 12.42 -8.42
C PRO A 30 11.16 11.29 -7.85
N MET A 31 12.48 11.42 -7.99
CA MET A 31 13.40 10.37 -7.56
C MET A 31 13.19 9.99 -6.09
N ARG A 32 12.92 10.98 -5.25
CA ARG A 32 12.66 10.72 -3.83
C ARG A 32 11.45 9.80 -3.63
N VAL A 33 10.39 10.01 -4.44
CA VAL A 33 9.19 9.18 -4.37
C VAL A 33 9.51 7.77 -4.85
N LEU A 34 10.26 7.65 -5.94
CA LEU A 34 10.67 6.33 -6.45
C LEU A 34 11.51 5.58 -5.42
N ASP A 35 12.45 6.27 -4.78
CA ASP A 35 13.28 5.65 -3.74
C ASP A 35 12.41 5.17 -2.57
N ASP A 36 11.42 5.96 -2.17
CA ASP A 36 10.53 5.59 -1.07
C ASP A 36 9.71 4.35 -1.42
N ILE A 37 9.09 4.33 -2.58
CA ILE A 37 8.24 3.18 -2.95
C ILE A 37 9.07 1.92 -3.17
N CYS A 38 10.28 2.05 -3.69
CA CYS A 38 11.17 0.90 -3.85
C CYS A 38 11.77 0.42 -2.52
N ASP A 39 11.63 1.20 -1.48
CA ASP A 39 12.03 0.84 -0.12
C ASP A 39 10.84 0.30 0.70
N GLY A 40 9.70 0.08 0.08
CA GLY A 40 8.51 -0.44 0.76
C GLY A 40 7.66 0.62 1.44
N ARG A 41 7.97 1.90 1.24
CA ARG A 41 7.19 3.00 1.81
C ARG A 41 6.04 3.33 0.87
N HIS A 42 5.04 4.04 1.40
CA HIS A 42 3.88 4.37 0.60
C HIS A 42 4.16 5.56 -0.34
N SER A 43 3.39 5.63 -1.41
CA SER A 43 3.42 6.74 -2.35
C SER A 43 2.66 7.94 -1.81
N PRO A 44 2.81 9.12 -2.43
CA PRO A 44 1.84 10.20 -2.22
C PRO A 44 0.48 9.78 -2.77
N VAL A 45 -0.53 10.62 -2.56
CA VAL A 45 -1.86 10.36 -3.11
C VAL A 45 -1.81 10.60 -4.62
N LEU A 46 -2.15 9.59 -5.38
CA LEU A 46 -2.13 9.63 -6.84
C LEU A 46 -3.48 9.23 -7.40
N PRO A 47 -3.82 9.74 -8.60
CA PRO A 47 -5.06 9.33 -9.24
C PRO A 47 -4.95 7.88 -9.71
N VAL A 48 -5.99 7.12 -9.44
CA VAL A 48 -6.08 5.72 -9.89
C VAL A 48 -7.44 5.50 -10.52
N ARG A 49 -7.53 4.49 -11.38
CA ARG A 49 -8.79 4.09 -12.00
C ARG A 49 -9.16 2.71 -11.51
N VAL A 50 -10.41 2.58 -11.15
CA VAL A 50 -10.95 1.32 -10.66
C VAL A 50 -12.13 0.94 -11.55
N THR A 51 -12.21 -0.33 -11.94
CA THR A 51 -13.34 -0.83 -12.69
C THR A 51 -14.42 -1.27 -11.71
N ASP A 52 -15.64 -0.75 -11.86
CA ASP A 52 -16.74 -1.12 -10.99
C ASP A 52 -17.37 -2.44 -11.45
N GLU A 53 -18.42 -2.88 -10.73
CA GLU A 53 -19.09 -4.14 -11.00
C GLU A 53 -19.75 -4.20 -12.37
N HIS A 54 -20.04 -3.05 -12.96
CA HIS A 54 -20.70 -2.96 -14.25
C HIS A 54 -19.74 -2.66 -15.40
N GLY A 55 -18.43 -2.74 -15.14
CA GLY A 55 -17.42 -2.48 -16.15
C GLY A 55 -17.14 -1.01 -16.38
N GLY A 56 -17.78 -0.11 -15.64
CA GLY A 56 -17.50 1.31 -15.72
C GLY A 56 -16.21 1.65 -14.98
N GLN A 57 -15.55 2.69 -15.44
CA GLN A 57 -14.32 3.14 -14.78
C GLN A 57 -14.61 4.31 -13.85
N ILE A 58 -14.13 4.18 -12.62
CA ILE A 58 -14.27 5.23 -11.62
C ILE A 58 -12.89 5.79 -11.33
N GLU A 59 -12.76 7.10 -11.40
CA GLU A 59 -11.53 7.75 -11.00
C GLU A 59 -11.55 7.95 -9.49
N SER A 60 -10.42 7.65 -8.87
CA SER A 60 -10.27 7.77 -7.43
C SER A 60 -8.86 8.25 -7.12
N ARG A 61 -8.58 8.48 -5.86
CA ARG A 61 -7.25 8.86 -5.41
C ARG A 61 -6.82 7.91 -4.32
N SER A 62 -5.57 7.49 -4.37
CA SER A 62 -5.09 6.50 -3.44
C SER A 62 -3.59 6.62 -3.23
N ARG A 63 -3.15 6.20 -2.06
CA ARG A 63 -1.74 5.90 -1.84
C ARG A 63 -1.53 4.42 -2.13
N PHE A 64 -0.32 4.05 -2.46
CA PHE A 64 0.02 2.64 -2.63
C PHE A 64 1.41 2.37 -2.08
N ALA A 65 1.68 1.10 -1.81
CA ALA A 65 2.98 0.63 -1.40
C ALA A 65 3.25 -0.71 -2.05
N PHE A 66 4.51 -1.02 -2.25
CA PHE A 66 4.90 -2.33 -2.79
C PHE A 66 5.36 -3.21 -1.67
N ILE A 67 5.01 -4.48 -1.74
CA ILE A 67 5.41 -5.46 -0.76
C ILE A 67 6.02 -6.67 -1.47
N ARG A 68 6.98 -7.31 -0.81
CA ARG A 68 7.54 -8.56 -1.31
C ARG A 68 6.80 -9.71 -0.66
N MET A 69 6.22 -10.56 -1.49
CA MET A 69 5.46 -11.71 -1.03
C MET A 69 6.39 -12.85 -0.65
N ASP A 70 5.86 -13.86 0.03
CA ASP A 70 6.63 -15.01 0.47
C ASP A 70 7.30 -15.75 -0.68
N ASN A 71 6.69 -15.71 -1.86
CA ASN A 71 7.26 -16.34 -3.06
C ASN A 71 8.32 -15.49 -3.74
N GLY A 72 8.67 -14.36 -3.15
CA GLY A 72 9.67 -13.44 -3.69
C GLY A 72 9.15 -12.42 -4.69
N GLN A 73 7.90 -12.54 -5.11
CA GLN A 73 7.32 -11.58 -6.03
C GLN A 73 6.88 -10.32 -5.32
N VAL A 74 6.87 -9.22 -6.06
CA VAL A 74 6.43 -7.93 -5.54
C VAL A 74 5.00 -7.69 -5.96
N ASP A 75 4.16 -7.27 -5.01
CA ASP A 75 2.78 -6.92 -5.29
C ASP A 75 2.52 -5.51 -4.78
N VAL A 76 1.38 -4.94 -5.13
CA VAL A 76 1.01 -3.59 -4.76
C VAL A 76 -0.19 -3.61 -3.81
N VAL A 77 -0.15 -2.74 -2.81
CA VAL A 77 -1.25 -2.54 -1.87
C VAL A 77 -1.75 -1.11 -2.05
N PHE A 78 -3.04 -0.95 -2.25
CA PHE A 78 -3.66 0.36 -2.36
C PHE A 78 -4.34 0.73 -1.06
N TYR A 79 -4.10 1.97 -0.61
CA TYR A 79 -4.75 2.53 0.58
C TYR A 79 -5.64 3.68 0.12
N PRO A 80 -6.89 3.40 -0.22
CA PRO A 80 -7.82 4.47 -0.58
C PRO A 80 -8.07 5.36 0.64
N ALA A 81 -8.51 6.58 0.42
CA ALA A 81 -8.72 7.54 1.51
C ALA A 81 -9.67 7.00 2.55
N LEU A 82 -9.17 6.53 3.71
CA LEU A 82 -9.96 5.79 4.61
C LEU A 82 -9.69 5.88 6.04
N LYS A 83 -10.43 5.07 6.76
CA LYS A 83 -10.41 4.89 8.17
C LYS A 83 -9.02 4.61 8.67
N SER A 84 -8.59 5.38 9.63
CA SER A 84 -7.34 5.15 10.33
C SER A 84 -7.61 4.49 11.67
N SER A 85 -6.64 3.77 12.20
CA SER A 85 -6.74 3.24 13.54
C SER A 85 -5.56 3.74 14.38
N PRO A 86 -5.75 3.84 15.72
CA PRO A 86 -4.67 4.29 16.58
C PRO A 86 -3.52 3.31 16.60
N LEU A 87 -2.31 3.84 16.68
CA LEU A 87 -1.11 3.02 16.73
C LEU A 87 -1.11 2.09 17.94
N GLU A 88 -1.72 2.51 19.03
CA GLU A 88 -1.79 1.75 20.28
C GLU A 88 -2.54 0.44 20.15
N ARG A 89 -3.32 0.26 19.10
CA ARG A 89 -4.01 -1.00 18.85
C ARG A 89 -3.08 -2.15 18.52
N TYR A 90 -1.86 -1.83 18.10
CA TYR A 90 -0.92 -2.83 17.62
C TYR A 90 0.08 -3.17 18.72
N ASP A 91 0.63 -4.39 18.70
CA ASP A 91 1.63 -4.76 19.69
C ASP A 91 2.95 -4.02 19.46
N GLU A 92 3.88 -4.16 20.38
CA GLU A 92 5.14 -3.42 20.32
C GLU A 92 5.94 -3.73 19.06
N ALA A 93 5.97 -5.00 18.64
CA ALA A 93 6.72 -5.38 17.44
C ALA A 93 6.08 -4.78 16.19
N GLN A 94 4.74 -4.78 16.12
CA GLN A 94 4.03 -4.19 15.02
C GLN A 94 4.20 -2.68 15.00
N GLN A 95 4.10 -2.03 16.14
CA GLN A 95 4.31 -0.58 16.23
C GLN A 95 5.70 -0.20 15.76
N LYS A 96 6.71 -0.99 16.11
CA LYS A 96 8.07 -0.71 15.68
C LYS A 96 8.21 -0.75 14.17
N GLN A 97 7.61 -1.77 13.53
CA GLN A 97 7.65 -1.88 12.09
C GLN A 97 6.88 -0.75 11.41
N LEU A 98 5.72 -0.38 11.97
CA LEU A 98 4.94 0.72 11.44
C LEU A 98 5.69 2.04 11.55
N LEU A 99 6.35 2.28 12.68
CA LEU A 99 7.14 3.50 12.86
C LEU A 99 8.33 3.57 11.92
N ASP A 100 8.80 2.40 11.45
CA ASP A 100 9.86 2.32 10.46
C ASP A 100 9.37 2.58 9.04
N GLY A 101 8.07 2.83 8.87
CA GLY A 101 7.46 3.15 7.59
C GLY A 101 7.06 1.95 6.76
N LYS A 102 7.09 0.76 7.33
CA LYS A 102 6.84 -0.47 6.57
C LYS A 102 5.39 -0.90 6.64
N ALA A 103 4.96 -1.60 5.58
CA ALA A 103 3.65 -2.22 5.55
C ALA A 103 3.73 -3.56 6.25
N ILE A 104 2.75 -3.84 7.09
CA ILE A 104 2.65 -5.13 7.79
C ILE A 104 1.26 -5.70 7.58
N VAL A 105 1.09 -6.98 7.88
CA VAL A 105 -0.23 -7.62 7.89
C VAL A 105 -0.66 -7.78 9.34
N ALA A 106 -1.85 -7.30 9.66
CA ALA A 106 -2.37 -7.37 11.03
C ALA A 106 -3.86 -7.66 11.01
N ASP A 107 -4.38 -8.16 12.13
CA ASP A 107 -5.81 -8.36 12.28
C ASP A 107 -6.45 -7.02 12.62
N VAL A 108 -7.47 -6.66 11.84
CA VAL A 108 -8.19 -5.40 12.02
C VAL A 108 -9.66 -5.73 12.22
N GLU A 109 -10.27 -5.08 13.20
CA GLU A 109 -11.68 -5.28 13.49
C GLU A 109 -12.55 -4.61 12.43
N MET A 110 -13.49 -5.36 11.91
CA MET A 110 -14.46 -4.87 10.95
C MET A 110 -15.67 -4.25 11.65
N ALA A 111 -16.49 -3.53 10.87
CA ALA A 111 -17.68 -2.88 11.41
C ALA A 111 -18.68 -3.86 12.04
N ASP A 112 -18.68 -5.11 11.58
CA ASP A 112 -19.58 -6.15 12.11
C ASP A 112 -19.00 -6.88 13.33
N GLY A 113 -17.87 -6.43 13.85
CA GLY A 113 -17.25 -7.01 15.03
C GLY A 113 -16.30 -8.17 14.74
N ARG A 114 -16.22 -8.62 13.50
CA ARG A 114 -15.28 -9.68 13.14
C ARG A 114 -13.90 -9.08 12.86
N SER A 115 -12.88 -9.91 13.03
CA SER A 115 -11.53 -9.53 12.66
C SER A 115 -11.18 -10.07 11.29
N SER A 116 -10.43 -9.30 10.53
CA SER A 116 -9.93 -9.76 9.24
C SER A 116 -8.51 -9.25 9.06
N LYS A 117 -7.75 -9.95 8.24
CA LYS A 117 -6.38 -9.53 7.96
C LYS A 117 -6.38 -8.37 6.99
N ALA A 118 -5.53 -7.40 7.28
CA ALA A 118 -5.37 -6.22 6.44
C ALA A 118 -3.90 -5.84 6.37
N PHE A 119 -3.53 -5.21 5.28
CA PHE A 119 -2.24 -4.52 5.22
C PHE A 119 -2.40 -3.20 5.94
N VAL A 120 -1.44 -2.87 6.79
CA VAL A 120 -1.45 -1.61 7.53
C VAL A 120 -0.10 -0.92 7.36
N GLN A 121 -0.14 0.39 7.32
CA GLN A 121 1.06 1.21 7.16
C GLN A 121 0.75 2.61 7.69
N ILE A 122 1.75 3.29 8.23
CA ILE A 122 1.55 4.66 8.69
C ILE A 122 1.57 5.61 7.50
N ASP A 123 0.59 6.50 7.47
CA ASP A 123 0.57 7.63 6.55
C ASP A 123 1.52 8.70 7.11
N THR A 124 2.63 8.92 6.42
CA THR A 124 3.66 9.82 6.91
C THR A 124 3.24 11.28 6.92
N GLU A 125 2.19 11.64 6.19
CA GLU A 125 1.69 13.02 6.20
C GLU A 125 0.78 13.31 7.39
N THR A 126 0.00 12.32 7.80
CA THR A 126 -0.96 12.51 8.90
C THR A 126 -0.57 11.78 10.17
N ASN A 127 0.44 10.92 10.12
CA ASN A 127 0.88 10.05 11.22
C ASN A 127 -0.21 9.09 11.70
N GLN A 128 -1.15 8.77 10.83
CA GLN A 128 -2.21 7.82 11.15
C GLN A 128 -1.99 6.51 10.44
N VAL A 129 -2.47 5.43 11.04
CA VAL A 129 -2.33 4.11 10.45
C VAL A 129 -3.41 3.91 9.38
N MET A 130 -2.97 3.64 8.16
CA MET A 130 -3.84 3.29 7.05
C MET A 130 -4.01 1.79 7.01
N SER A 131 -5.14 1.30 6.51
CA SER A 131 -5.35 -0.13 6.32
C SER A 131 -5.99 -0.41 4.97
N ALA A 132 -5.66 -1.58 4.42
CA ALA A 132 -6.25 -2.06 3.18
C ALA A 132 -6.50 -3.56 3.34
N TRP A 133 -7.68 -4.01 2.97
CA TRP A 133 -8.05 -5.40 3.15
C TRP A 133 -7.23 -6.30 2.25
N VAL A 134 -6.81 -7.43 2.80
CA VAL A 134 -6.16 -8.48 2.02
C VAL A 134 -7.23 -9.17 1.19
N ARG A 135 -7.09 -9.11 -0.12
CA ARG A 135 -8.00 -9.80 -1.02
C ARG A 135 -7.29 -11.00 -1.61
N TRP A 136 -7.92 -12.14 -1.45
CA TRP A 136 -7.41 -13.38 -2.03
C TRP A 136 -8.18 -13.68 -3.30
N ARG A 137 -7.47 -14.16 -4.26
CA ARG A 137 -8.07 -14.62 -5.52
C ARG A 137 -8.01 -16.12 -5.59
#